data_2afdc0a6dc5a58d39e2e18cff82747d4
#
_entry.id   2afdc0a6dc5a58d39e2e18cff82747d4
#
_cell.length_a   1.000
_cell.length_b   1.000
_cell.length_c   1.000
_cell.angle_alpha   90.00
_cell.angle_beta   90.00
_cell.angle_gamma   90.00
#
_symmetry.space_group_name_H-M   'P 1'
#
loop_
_entity.id
_entity.type
_entity.pdbx_description
1 polymer ?
#
loop_
_entity_poly.entity_id
_entity_poly.type
_entity_poly.pdbx_seq_one_letter_code
_entity_poly.pdbx_strand_id
1 'polypeptide(L)'
;MIANHTYTGSNGKQNCVFPFPYMYLTQGEMTTAQDSSHKGSYAMDFQGYGASGRILRCPYYAPCDMQLVAIADINGHSYVYTSLQEVNFIDGTSGYLTLLVAHDDTLYSVGRLVRQGLELGRTGTYGIGTGDHVHMEAKKGQYEGCHTNSQGTYMLTNSTHIYDLIGVDDTILIRDGNYNWRVFGDTPTPTPQGNRKNFKWVLYTRKLRNQRM
;
A
#
# COMPACT_ATOMS: atom_id res chain seq x y z
N MET A 1 -5.69 -3.67 7.56
CA MET A 1 -5.21 -3.19 8.89
C MET A 1 -6.37 -2.64 9.67
N ILE A 2 -6.45 -2.94 10.95
CA ILE A 2 -7.45 -2.37 11.85
C ILE A 2 -6.92 -1.03 12.37
N ALA A 3 -7.74 0.01 12.34
CA ALA A 3 -7.40 1.33 12.89
C ALA A 3 -6.95 1.20 14.37
N ASN A 4 -5.95 2.00 14.75
CA ASN A 4 -5.35 2.01 16.11
C ASN A 4 -4.72 0.66 16.55
N HIS A 5 -4.38 -0.20 15.61
CA HIS A 5 -3.70 -1.45 15.89
C HIS A 5 -2.21 -1.38 15.51
N THR A 6 -1.36 -2.01 16.30
CA THR A 6 0.08 -2.12 16.03
C THR A 6 0.45 -3.58 15.80
N TYR A 7 1.38 -3.80 14.89
CA TYR A 7 1.87 -5.12 14.52
C TYR A 7 3.37 -5.17 14.79
N THR A 8 3.78 -5.96 15.78
CA THR A 8 5.19 -6.08 16.18
C THR A 8 5.67 -7.51 15.96
N GLY A 9 6.79 -7.64 15.30
CA GLY A 9 7.46 -8.93 15.11
C GLY A 9 8.18 -9.40 16.36
N SER A 10 8.60 -10.67 16.38
CA SER A 10 9.33 -11.28 17.50
C SER A 10 10.69 -10.62 17.79
N ASN A 11 11.25 -9.91 16.82
CA ASN A 11 12.50 -9.14 16.95
C ASN A 11 12.29 -7.71 17.49
N GLY A 12 11.06 -7.36 17.90
CA GLY A 12 10.71 -6.04 18.43
C GLY A 12 10.50 -4.95 17.40
N LYS A 13 10.76 -5.20 16.10
CA LYS A 13 10.47 -4.26 15.01
C LYS A 13 9.00 -4.34 14.60
N GLN A 14 8.46 -3.22 14.13
CA GLN A 14 7.12 -3.22 13.55
C GLN A 14 7.08 -4.04 12.26
N ASN A 15 6.01 -4.80 12.05
CA ASN A 15 5.70 -5.44 10.78
C ASN A 15 4.92 -4.46 9.91
N CYS A 16 5.34 -4.26 8.66
CA CYS A 16 4.60 -3.44 7.71
C CYS A 16 3.31 -4.14 7.29
N VAL A 17 2.16 -3.63 7.70
CA VAL A 17 0.85 -4.18 7.35
C VAL A 17 0.08 -3.20 6.48
N PHE A 18 -0.63 -3.72 5.46
CA PHE A 18 -1.31 -2.92 4.47
C PHE A 18 -2.27 -1.89 5.10
N PRO A 19 -2.26 -0.64 4.61
CA PRO A 19 -2.92 0.48 5.27
C PRO A 19 -4.45 0.50 5.19
N PHE A 20 -5.10 -0.35 4.39
CA PHE A 20 -6.55 -0.40 4.28
C PHE A 20 -7.17 -1.55 5.08
N PRO A 21 -8.32 -1.35 5.76
CA PRO A 21 -9.11 -2.47 6.28
C PRO A 21 -9.81 -3.22 5.15
N TYR A 22 -10.18 -2.51 4.07
CA TYR A 22 -10.74 -3.07 2.84
C TYR A 22 -10.12 -2.38 1.65
N MET A 23 -9.78 -3.12 0.61
CA MET A 23 -9.23 -2.56 -0.61
C MET A 23 -9.78 -3.20 -1.86
N TYR A 24 -9.83 -2.42 -2.91
CA TYR A 24 -10.08 -2.86 -4.27
C TYR A 24 -9.01 -2.26 -5.17
N LEU A 25 -8.22 -3.12 -5.82
CA LEU A 25 -7.21 -2.69 -6.78
C LEU A 25 -7.93 -2.30 -8.08
N THR A 26 -7.79 -1.05 -8.49
CA THR A 26 -8.38 -0.53 -9.73
C THR A 26 -7.40 -0.50 -10.88
N GLN A 27 -6.12 -0.23 -10.59
CA GLN A 27 -5.04 -0.26 -11.56
C GLN A 27 -3.79 -0.86 -10.89
N GLY A 28 -3.22 -1.88 -11.53
CA GLY A 28 -2.03 -2.56 -11.04
C GLY A 28 -0.74 -1.96 -11.58
N GLU A 29 0.35 -2.62 -11.24
CA GLU A 29 1.68 -2.28 -11.74
C GLU A 29 1.75 -2.43 -13.27
N MET A 30 2.27 -1.40 -13.93
CA MET A 30 2.37 -1.34 -15.39
C MET A 30 3.75 -0.83 -15.81
N THR A 31 4.79 -1.47 -15.32
CA THR A 31 6.18 -1.06 -15.58
C THR A 31 6.57 -1.07 -17.05
N THR A 32 5.89 -1.86 -17.88
CA THR A 32 6.19 -2.04 -19.32
C THR A 32 5.11 -1.53 -20.27
N ALA A 33 3.92 -1.19 -19.78
CA ALA A 33 2.82 -0.73 -20.64
C ALA A 33 3.12 0.66 -21.23
N GLN A 34 2.88 0.81 -22.56
CA GLN A 34 3.26 2.01 -23.30
C GLN A 34 2.48 3.27 -22.87
N ASP A 35 1.19 3.10 -22.56
CA ASP A 35 0.25 4.22 -22.33
C ASP A 35 -0.29 4.26 -20.89
N SER A 36 0.42 3.67 -19.95
CA SER A 36 0.00 3.65 -18.55
C SER A 36 0.56 4.83 -17.76
N SER A 37 -0.27 5.44 -16.93
CA SER A 37 0.19 6.37 -15.90
C SER A 37 1.21 5.75 -14.94
N HIS A 38 1.25 4.41 -14.81
CA HIS A 38 2.19 3.65 -14.00
C HIS A 38 3.45 3.20 -14.77
N LYS A 39 3.66 3.68 -16.01
CA LYS A 39 4.83 3.30 -16.80
C LYS A 39 6.12 3.65 -16.09
N GLY A 40 6.97 2.64 -15.89
CA GLY A 40 8.27 2.77 -15.24
C GLY A 40 8.23 2.74 -13.72
N SER A 41 7.08 2.40 -13.12
CA SER A 41 6.90 2.27 -11.68
C SER A 41 6.14 1.00 -11.28
N TYR A 42 6.32 0.59 -10.04
CA TYR A 42 5.53 -0.45 -9.37
C TYR A 42 4.32 0.15 -8.64
N ALA A 43 3.72 1.18 -9.23
CA ALA A 43 2.57 1.87 -8.69
C ALA A 43 1.30 1.01 -8.72
N MET A 44 0.45 1.19 -7.74
CA MET A 44 -0.87 0.58 -7.66
C MET A 44 -1.91 1.60 -7.22
N ASP A 45 -3.09 1.57 -7.84
CA ASP A 45 -4.23 2.40 -7.46
C ASP A 45 -5.27 1.57 -6.71
N PHE A 46 -5.67 2.06 -5.54
CA PHE A 46 -6.64 1.39 -4.70
C PHE A 46 -7.82 2.29 -4.36
N GLN A 47 -9.00 1.67 -4.31
CA GLN A 47 -10.23 2.27 -3.79
C GLN A 47 -10.61 1.63 -2.47
N GLY A 48 -11.26 2.39 -1.59
CA GLY A 48 -11.97 1.82 -0.46
C GLY A 48 -13.18 1.02 -0.93
N TYR A 49 -13.37 -0.19 -0.38
CA TYR A 49 -14.50 -1.03 -0.75
C TYR A 49 -14.92 -1.93 0.42
N GLY A 50 -16.10 -1.68 0.96
CA GLY A 50 -16.66 -2.44 2.07
C GLY A 50 -17.77 -3.41 1.63
N ALA A 51 -18.47 -3.99 2.60
CA ALA A 51 -19.59 -4.90 2.36
C ALA A 51 -20.71 -4.26 1.54
N SER A 52 -20.95 -2.96 1.75
CA SER A 52 -21.98 -2.18 1.04
C SER A 52 -21.53 -1.61 -0.30
N GLY A 53 -20.30 -1.87 -0.74
CA GLY A 53 -19.73 -1.36 -1.98
C GLY A 53 -18.62 -0.36 -1.77
N ARG A 54 -18.44 0.55 -2.74
CA ARG A 54 -17.38 1.56 -2.74
C ARG A 54 -17.54 2.54 -1.59
N ILE A 55 -16.41 2.87 -0.96
CA ILE A 55 -16.32 3.86 0.10
C ILE A 55 -15.50 5.04 -0.46
N LEU A 56 -16.16 6.19 -0.61
CA LEU A 56 -15.47 7.43 -1.01
C LEU A 56 -14.76 8.04 0.20
N ARG A 57 -13.66 8.74 -0.04
CA ARG A 57 -12.83 9.32 1.02
C ARG A 57 -12.45 8.29 2.08
N CYS A 58 -12.21 7.06 1.62
CA CYS A 58 -11.87 5.94 2.49
C CYS A 58 -10.54 6.22 3.18
N PRO A 59 -10.49 6.15 4.52
CA PRO A 59 -9.23 6.31 5.22
C PRO A 59 -8.30 5.13 4.94
N TYR A 60 -7.01 5.43 4.82
CA TYR A 60 -5.94 4.45 4.88
C TYR A 60 -4.97 4.80 6.01
N TYR A 61 -4.33 3.78 6.56
CA TYR A 61 -3.63 3.89 7.83
C TYR A 61 -2.14 3.64 7.63
N ALA A 62 -1.30 4.25 8.48
CA ALA A 62 0.15 4.08 8.39
C ALA A 62 0.55 2.60 8.59
N PRO A 63 1.31 1.99 7.65
CA PRO A 63 1.73 0.58 7.74
C PRO A 63 2.78 0.34 8.84
N CYS A 64 3.41 1.38 9.32
CA CYS A 64 4.36 1.45 10.43
C CYS A 64 4.42 2.89 10.94
N ASP A 65 5.22 3.19 11.96
CA ASP A 65 5.47 4.57 12.39
C ASP A 65 6.20 5.33 11.29
N MET A 66 5.65 6.45 10.80
CA MET A 66 6.15 7.16 9.63
C MET A 66 6.24 8.66 9.84
N GLN A 67 7.09 9.30 9.06
CA GLN A 67 7.17 10.76 8.94
C GLN A 67 6.99 11.18 7.49
N LEU A 68 6.20 12.22 7.25
CA LEU A 68 6.13 12.91 5.95
C LEU A 68 7.43 13.65 5.72
N VAL A 69 8.23 13.18 4.76
CA VAL A 69 9.58 13.70 4.47
C VAL A 69 9.63 14.58 3.25
N ALA A 70 8.66 14.43 2.31
CA ALA A 70 8.60 15.26 1.13
C ALA A 70 7.17 15.35 0.58
N ILE A 71 6.91 16.41 -0.18
CA ILE A 71 5.77 16.59 -1.04
C ILE A 71 6.30 16.52 -2.47
N ALA A 72 5.89 15.49 -3.23
CA ALA A 72 6.52 15.13 -4.49
C ALA A 72 6.05 15.98 -5.67
N ASP A 73 4.85 16.56 -5.60
CA ASP A 73 4.35 17.44 -6.65
C ASP A 73 4.09 18.87 -6.15
N ILE A 74 4.16 19.82 -7.08
CA ILE A 74 4.00 21.25 -6.80
C ILE A 74 2.59 21.61 -6.30
N ASN A 75 1.60 20.80 -6.59
CA ASN A 75 0.22 21.02 -6.17
C ASN A 75 -0.04 20.46 -4.76
N GLY A 76 0.94 19.74 -4.19
CA GLY A 76 0.98 19.38 -2.79
C GLY A 76 0.12 18.20 -2.37
N HIS A 77 -0.28 17.34 -3.31
CA HIS A 77 -1.13 16.20 -3.02
C HIS A 77 -0.49 14.82 -3.26
N SER A 78 0.81 14.79 -3.51
CA SER A 78 1.64 13.58 -3.56
C SER A 78 2.62 13.59 -2.39
N TYR A 79 2.38 12.75 -1.41
CA TYR A 79 3.05 12.74 -0.11
C TYR A 79 4.00 11.57 -0.01
N VAL A 80 5.25 11.84 0.38
CA VAL A 80 6.26 10.80 0.62
C VAL A 80 6.51 10.65 2.10
N TYR A 81 6.22 9.49 2.62
CA TYR A 81 6.46 9.11 4.00
C TYR A 81 7.62 8.12 4.08
N THR A 82 8.47 8.26 5.11
CA THR A 82 9.50 7.27 5.43
C THR A 82 9.28 6.76 6.86
N SER A 83 9.51 5.47 7.09
CA SER A 83 9.43 4.88 8.43
C SER A 83 10.45 5.51 9.37
N LEU A 84 10.08 5.73 10.64
CA LEU A 84 10.94 6.34 11.65
C LEU A 84 12.11 5.42 12.03
N GLN A 85 11.92 4.11 11.88
CA GLN A 85 12.88 3.07 12.22
C GLN A 85 12.86 1.98 11.15
N GLU A 86 13.82 1.08 11.21
CA GLU A 86 13.75 -0.14 10.41
C GLU A 86 12.55 -0.99 10.83
N VAL A 87 11.89 -1.56 9.85
CA VAL A 87 10.68 -2.36 9.99
C VAL A 87 10.87 -3.73 9.34
N ASN A 88 10.03 -4.69 9.68
CA ASN A 88 9.99 -5.99 9.03
C ASN A 88 9.13 -5.92 7.77
N PHE A 89 9.66 -6.38 6.66
CA PHE A 89 8.94 -6.57 5.42
C PHE A 89 8.37 -7.99 5.33
N ILE A 90 7.32 -8.14 4.54
CA ILE A 90 6.68 -9.45 4.35
C ILE A 90 7.56 -10.44 3.60
N ASP A 91 8.59 -9.99 2.88
CA ASP A 91 9.59 -10.85 2.23
C ASP A 91 10.59 -11.49 3.22
N GLY A 92 10.47 -11.18 4.52
CA GLY A 92 11.33 -11.69 5.59
C GLY A 92 12.58 -10.84 5.87
N THR A 93 12.79 -9.76 5.11
CA THR A 93 13.89 -8.82 5.36
C THR A 93 13.45 -7.67 6.25
N SER A 94 14.40 -6.82 6.67
CA SER A 94 14.12 -5.59 7.43
C SER A 94 14.85 -4.41 6.79
N GLY A 95 14.32 -3.21 7.02
CA GLY A 95 14.91 -1.96 6.55
C GLY A 95 13.94 -0.80 6.70
N TYR A 96 14.33 0.37 6.21
CA TYR A 96 13.40 1.50 6.11
C TYR A 96 12.39 1.28 5.00
N LEU A 97 11.14 1.69 5.22
CA LEU A 97 10.09 1.78 4.21
C LEU A 97 9.92 3.22 3.78
N THR A 98 9.93 3.48 2.48
CA THR A 98 9.41 4.73 1.92
C THR A 98 8.14 4.44 1.13
N LEU A 99 7.10 5.22 1.37
CA LEU A 99 5.78 5.10 0.76
C LEU A 99 5.39 6.44 0.14
N LEU A 100 5.09 6.46 -1.15
CA LEU A 100 4.43 7.56 -1.82
C LEU A 100 2.93 7.27 -1.88
N VAL A 101 2.11 8.26 -1.53
CA VAL A 101 0.65 8.23 -1.67
C VAL A 101 0.17 9.53 -2.31
N ALA A 102 -0.79 9.45 -3.23
CA ALA A 102 -1.31 10.61 -3.92
C ALA A 102 -2.84 10.64 -3.95
N HIS A 103 -3.38 11.80 -4.37
CA HIS A 103 -4.78 12.11 -4.61
C HIS A 103 -5.64 12.42 -3.38
N ASP A 104 -5.08 12.43 -2.16
CA ASP A 104 -5.83 12.93 -1.00
C ASP A 104 -6.12 14.43 -1.17
N ASP A 105 -7.36 14.84 -0.96
CA ASP A 105 -7.78 16.24 -1.06
C ASP A 105 -7.34 17.07 0.17
N THR A 106 -6.79 16.42 1.19
CA THR A 106 -6.30 17.08 2.41
C THR A 106 -4.85 17.53 2.25
N LEU A 107 -4.55 18.75 2.67
CA LEU A 107 -3.18 19.26 2.71
C LEU A 107 -2.45 18.84 3.97
N TYR A 108 -1.25 18.31 3.82
CA TYR A 108 -0.35 17.96 4.92
C TYR A 108 0.97 18.73 4.81
N SER A 109 1.66 18.87 5.93
CA SER A 109 2.96 19.55 6.01
C SER A 109 4.09 18.56 6.28
N VAL A 110 5.24 18.77 5.64
CA VAL A 110 6.47 18.03 5.91
C VAL A 110 6.79 18.06 7.41
N GLY A 111 7.24 16.94 7.95
CA GLY A 111 7.48 16.75 9.37
C GLY A 111 6.31 16.10 10.13
N ARG A 112 5.13 15.93 9.49
CA ARG A 112 4.00 15.21 10.12
C ARG A 112 4.41 13.80 10.51
N LEU A 113 4.18 13.45 11.78
CA LEU A 113 4.40 12.11 12.32
C LEU A 113 3.08 11.35 12.38
N VAL A 114 3.09 10.09 11.94
CA VAL A 114 1.93 9.22 11.98
C VAL A 114 2.35 7.86 12.55
N ARG A 115 1.72 7.45 13.64
CA ARG A 115 1.96 6.13 14.24
C ARG A 115 1.27 5.05 13.44
N GLN A 116 1.82 3.85 13.50
CA GLN A 116 1.22 2.65 12.87
C GLN A 116 -0.26 2.52 13.28
N GLY A 117 -1.12 2.25 12.31
CA GLY A 117 -2.56 2.11 12.51
C GLY A 117 -3.35 3.41 12.63
N LEU A 118 -2.69 4.57 12.71
CA LEU A 118 -3.39 5.85 12.63
C LEU A 118 -3.60 6.26 11.17
N GLU A 119 -4.61 7.10 10.93
CA GLU A 119 -4.96 7.58 9.60
C GLU A 119 -3.77 8.32 8.96
N LEU A 120 -3.25 7.76 7.87
CA LEU A 120 -2.20 8.34 7.06
C LEU A 120 -2.77 9.36 6.07
N GLY A 121 -3.91 9.02 5.47
CA GLY A 121 -4.63 9.85 4.52
C GLY A 121 -5.96 9.23 4.13
N ARG A 122 -6.60 9.81 3.12
CA ARG A 122 -7.86 9.34 2.54
C ARG A 122 -7.76 9.24 1.04
N THR A 123 -8.47 8.28 0.45
CA THR A 123 -8.67 8.28 -1.00
C THR A 123 -9.28 9.61 -1.44
N GLY A 124 -8.95 10.06 -2.62
CA GLY A 124 -9.40 11.36 -3.12
C GLY A 124 -9.40 11.46 -4.64
N THR A 125 -9.62 12.67 -5.13
CA THR A 125 -9.73 12.96 -6.56
C THR A 125 -8.77 14.04 -7.04
N TYR A 126 -7.88 14.52 -6.16
CA TYR A 126 -7.03 15.63 -6.51
C TYR A 126 -6.02 15.27 -7.60
N GLY A 127 -5.86 16.17 -8.56
CA GLY A 127 -4.86 16.08 -9.65
C GLY A 127 -5.25 15.22 -10.82
N ILE A 128 -6.27 14.34 -10.73
CA ILE A 128 -6.76 13.54 -11.85
C ILE A 128 -8.25 13.25 -11.73
N GLY A 129 -8.96 13.46 -12.84
CA GLY A 129 -10.40 13.33 -12.92
C GLY A 129 -10.96 11.90 -13.02
N THR A 130 -10.22 10.84 -12.63
CA THR A 130 -10.60 9.44 -12.86
C THR A 130 -11.40 8.81 -11.73
N GLY A 131 -11.73 9.57 -10.69
CA GLY A 131 -12.52 9.11 -9.56
C GLY A 131 -11.70 8.88 -8.29
N ASP A 132 -12.38 8.71 -7.16
CA ASP A 132 -11.81 8.60 -5.84
C ASP A 132 -10.94 7.33 -5.69
N HIS A 133 -9.65 7.50 -5.44
CA HIS A 133 -8.68 6.42 -5.19
C HIS A 133 -7.44 6.96 -4.46
N VAL A 134 -6.53 6.10 -4.10
CA VAL A 134 -5.16 6.43 -3.73
C VAL A 134 -4.22 5.77 -4.73
N HIS A 135 -3.31 6.56 -5.30
CA HIS A 135 -2.12 6.09 -5.99
C HIS A 135 -1.05 5.78 -4.94
N MET A 136 -0.44 4.61 -5.01
CA MET A 136 0.50 4.15 -3.99
C MET A 136 1.72 3.50 -4.61
N GLU A 137 2.90 3.91 -4.13
CA GLU A 137 4.18 3.29 -4.46
C GLU A 137 4.99 3.05 -3.20
N ALA A 138 5.81 2.00 -3.20
CA ALA A 138 6.68 1.69 -2.08
C ALA A 138 8.10 1.39 -2.54
N LYS A 139 9.08 1.68 -1.69
CA LYS A 139 10.48 1.27 -1.87
C LYS A 139 11.09 0.82 -0.55
N LYS A 140 12.08 -0.05 -0.65
CA LYS A 140 12.96 -0.40 0.46
C LYS A 140 14.07 0.66 0.57
N GLY A 141 14.28 1.20 1.75
CA GLY A 141 15.25 2.26 2.02
C GLY A 141 14.59 3.62 2.31
N GLN A 142 15.43 4.60 2.62
CA GLN A 142 14.99 5.98 2.83
C GLN A 142 14.65 6.67 1.52
N TYR A 143 13.99 7.83 1.61
CA TYR A 143 13.65 8.66 0.46
C TYR A 143 14.89 9.14 -0.28
N GLU A 144 14.93 8.93 -1.60
CA GLU A 144 16.03 9.33 -2.49
C GLU A 144 15.57 10.26 -3.62
N GLY A 145 14.28 10.58 -3.66
CA GLY A 145 13.71 11.44 -4.67
C GLY A 145 12.55 10.81 -5.44
N CYS A 146 11.93 11.64 -6.25
CA CYS A 146 10.94 11.27 -7.24
C CYS A 146 11.40 11.71 -8.62
N HIS A 147 10.83 11.10 -9.65
CA HIS A 147 11.01 11.49 -11.04
C HIS A 147 9.65 11.56 -11.73
N THR A 148 9.59 12.22 -12.87
CA THR A 148 8.38 12.28 -13.68
C THR A 148 8.52 11.31 -14.84
N ASN A 149 7.54 10.44 -15.04
CA ASN A 149 7.53 9.55 -16.19
C ASN A 149 7.11 10.29 -17.48
N SER A 150 7.12 9.59 -18.61
CA SER A 150 6.74 10.16 -19.92
C SER A 150 5.27 10.61 -20.02
N GLN A 151 4.44 10.22 -19.06
CA GLN A 151 3.02 10.62 -18.96
C GLN A 151 2.81 11.80 -18.00
N GLY A 152 3.89 12.37 -17.44
CA GLY A 152 3.81 13.48 -16.50
C GLY A 152 3.46 13.09 -15.07
N THR A 153 3.40 11.78 -14.75
CA THR A 153 3.11 11.30 -13.41
C THR A 153 4.36 11.28 -12.54
N TYR A 154 4.26 11.78 -11.32
CA TYR A 154 5.33 11.69 -10.31
C TYR A 154 5.42 10.26 -9.79
N MET A 155 6.63 9.71 -9.86
CA MET A 155 6.97 8.34 -9.47
C MET A 155 8.06 8.34 -8.42
N LEU A 156 7.97 7.44 -7.46
CA LEU A 156 9.02 7.22 -6.48
C LEU A 156 10.24 6.56 -7.13
N THR A 157 11.41 7.17 -6.97
CA THR A 157 12.66 6.61 -7.50
C THR A 157 12.96 5.27 -6.83
N ASN A 158 13.28 4.23 -7.62
CA ASN A 158 13.54 2.88 -7.17
C ASN A 158 12.36 2.22 -6.41
N SER A 159 11.12 2.51 -6.84
CA SER A 159 9.96 1.77 -6.32
C SER A 159 10.08 0.28 -6.62
N THR A 160 9.43 -0.54 -5.79
CA THR A 160 9.39 -2.00 -5.92
C THR A 160 7.97 -2.50 -5.62
N HIS A 161 7.74 -3.79 -5.78
CA HIS A 161 6.45 -4.40 -5.52
C HIS A 161 5.97 -4.15 -4.08
N ILE A 162 4.82 -3.50 -3.92
CA ILE A 162 4.23 -3.20 -2.61
C ILE A 162 4.01 -4.48 -1.82
N TYR A 163 3.52 -5.55 -2.46
CA TYR A 163 3.22 -6.84 -1.84
C TYR A 163 4.46 -7.65 -1.41
N ASP A 164 5.67 -7.20 -1.78
CA ASP A 164 6.93 -7.75 -1.25
C ASP A 164 7.41 -7.02 0.01
N LEU A 165 6.92 -5.82 0.24
CA LEU A 165 7.28 -5.01 1.42
C LEU A 165 6.19 -5.04 2.49
N ILE A 166 4.94 -4.95 2.08
CA ILE A 166 3.80 -4.76 2.98
C ILE A 166 2.94 -6.01 2.96
N GLY A 167 2.78 -6.63 4.14
CA GLY A 167 1.86 -7.74 4.32
C GLY A 167 0.43 -7.28 4.52
N VAL A 168 -0.50 -8.22 4.47
CA VAL A 168 -1.90 -8.00 4.85
C VAL A 168 -2.18 -8.73 6.15
N ASP A 169 -3.19 -8.34 6.90
CA ASP A 169 -3.73 -9.16 7.97
C ASP A 169 -4.97 -9.91 7.46
N ASP A 170 -5.43 -10.89 8.22
CA ASP A 170 -6.57 -11.73 7.86
C ASP A 170 -7.92 -10.99 7.88
N THR A 171 -7.93 -9.74 8.35
CA THR A 171 -9.11 -8.87 8.36
C THR A 171 -9.27 -8.04 7.08
N ILE A 172 -8.23 -7.99 6.24
CA ILE A 172 -8.23 -7.21 4.99
C ILE A 172 -8.90 -8.00 3.87
N LEU A 173 -9.87 -7.39 3.21
CA LEU A 173 -10.50 -7.91 2.01
C LEU A 173 -9.81 -7.33 0.78
N ILE A 174 -9.06 -8.16 0.05
CA ILE A 174 -8.45 -7.81 -1.23
C ILE A 174 -9.34 -8.32 -2.34
N ARG A 175 -9.82 -7.43 -3.22
CA ARG A 175 -10.71 -7.78 -4.33
C ARG A 175 -9.99 -7.92 -5.67
N ASP A 176 -8.69 -8.02 -5.67
CA ASP A 176 -7.97 -8.40 -6.88
C ASP A 176 -6.94 -9.49 -6.57
N GLY A 177 -7.00 -10.58 -7.31
CA GLY A 177 -6.25 -11.81 -7.06
C GLY A 177 -5.02 -12.03 -7.91
N ASN A 178 -4.52 -11.01 -8.61
CA ASN A 178 -3.38 -11.18 -9.51
C ASN A 178 -2.02 -11.01 -8.81
N TYR A 179 -2.00 -10.52 -7.57
CA TYR A 179 -0.79 -10.24 -6.80
C TYR A 179 -0.69 -11.17 -5.58
N ASN A 180 0.53 -11.51 -5.22
CA ASN A 180 0.81 -12.47 -4.14
C ASN A 180 0.86 -11.78 -2.78
N TRP A 181 -0.29 -11.26 -2.32
CA TRP A 181 -0.41 -10.71 -0.98
C TRP A 181 -0.24 -11.78 0.09
N ARG A 182 0.58 -11.51 1.10
CA ARG A 182 0.95 -12.45 2.17
C ARG A 182 0.57 -11.90 3.54
N VAL A 183 0.32 -12.79 4.48
CA VAL A 183 0.05 -12.48 5.88
C VAL A 183 1.31 -12.72 6.71
N PHE A 184 1.63 -11.82 7.63
CA PHE A 184 2.74 -12.04 8.56
C PHE A 184 2.52 -13.30 9.41
N GLY A 185 3.55 -14.14 9.52
CA GLY A 185 3.49 -15.41 10.23
C GLY A 185 3.12 -16.60 9.37
N ASP A 186 2.66 -16.40 8.14
CA ASP A 186 2.55 -17.50 7.20
C ASP A 186 3.96 -17.88 6.69
N THR A 187 4.30 -19.16 6.81
CA THR A 187 5.53 -19.68 6.20
C THR A 187 5.44 -19.46 4.69
N PRO A 188 6.48 -18.93 4.03
CA PRO A 188 6.46 -18.80 2.59
C PRO A 188 6.24 -20.16 1.97
N THR A 189 5.05 -20.43 1.44
CA THR A 189 4.85 -21.61 0.60
C THR A 189 5.59 -21.30 -0.70
N PRO A 190 6.53 -22.17 -1.15
CA PRO A 190 7.19 -21.96 -2.43
C PRO A 190 6.13 -21.77 -3.49
N THR A 191 6.16 -20.64 -4.18
CA THR A 191 5.19 -20.33 -5.24
C THR A 191 5.32 -21.40 -6.31
N PRO A 192 4.28 -22.21 -6.61
CA PRO A 192 4.30 -23.03 -7.80
C PRO A 192 4.35 -22.07 -9.00
N GLN A 193 5.42 -22.10 -9.76
CA GLN A 193 5.45 -21.49 -11.08
C GLN A 193 4.36 -22.15 -11.94
N GLY A 194 3.27 -21.45 -12.16
CA GLY A 194 2.20 -21.92 -13.04
C GLY A 194 0.82 -21.95 -12.38
N ASN A 195 -0.01 -21.02 -12.76
CA ASN A 195 -1.45 -20.85 -12.51
C ASN A 195 -1.85 -19.87 -11.40
N ARG A 196 -1.80 -18.59 -11.74
CA ARG A 196 -2.25 -17.45 -10.92
C ARG A 196 -3.79 -17.36 -10.71
N LYS A 197 -4.56 -18.38 -11.07
CA LYS A 197 -6.05 -18.28 -11.04
C LYS A 197 -6.73 -18.62 -9.70
N ASN A 198 -6.03 -19.10 -8.67
CA ASN A 198 -6.66 -19.69 -7.48
C ASN A 198 -6.54 -18.90 -6.18
N PHE A 199 -5.91 -17.72 -6.16
CA PHE A 199 -5.67 -16.99 -4.92
C PHE A 199 -6.93 -16.34 -4.31
N LYS A 200 -7.93 -16.01 -5.14
CA LYS A 200 -9.23 -15.45 -4.68
C LYS A 200 -9.95 -16.33 -3.64
N TRP A 201 -9.74 -17.64 -3.69
CA TRP A 201 -10.46 -18.60 -2.85
C TRP A 201 -9.82 -18.82 -1.48
N VAL A 202 -8.52 -18.65 -1.34
CA VAL A 202 -7.81 -18.98 -0.09
C VAL A 202 -8.12 -17.96 1.01
N LEU A 203 -8.10 -16.67 0.72
CA LEU A 203 -8.44 -15.62 1.71
C LEU A 203 -9.93 -15.61 2.03
N TYR A 204 -10.79 -15.81 1.01
CA TYR A 204 -12.22 -15.88 1.20
C TYR A 204 -12.66 -17.11 2.02
N THR A 205 -12.08 -18.29 1.76
CA THR A 205 -12.39 -19.52 2.51
C THR A 205 -11.85 -19.51 3.95
N ARG A 206 -10.73 -18.82 4.21
CA ARG A 206 -10.20 -18.64 5.56
C ARG A 206 -11.14 -17.79 6.41
N LYS A 207 -11.67 -16.69 5.85
CA LYS A 207 -12.64 -15.82 6.53
C LYS A 207 -13.97 -16.52 6.81
N LEU A 208 -14.46 -17.37 5.90
CA LEU A 208 -15.68 -18.14 6.11
C LEU A 208 -15.53 -19.26 7.16
N ARG A 209 -14.33 -19.82 7.32
CA ARG A 209 -14.03 -20.82 8.36
C ARG A 209 -14.06 -20.21 9.76
N ASN A 210 -13.53 -19.02 9.93
CA ASN A 210 -13.50 -18.31 11.21
C ASN A 210 -14.83 -17.70 11.62
N GLN A 211 -15.81 -17.62 10.70
CA GLN A 211 -17.19 -17.17 11.02
C GLN A 211 -18.13 -18.34 11.44
N ARG A 212 -17.66 -19.59 11.39
CA ARG A 212 -18.45 -20.78 11.74
C ARG A 212 -18.00 -21.47 13.03
N MET A 213 -17.10 -20.85 13.81
CA MET A 213 -16.74 -21.33 15.15
C MET A 213 -17.23 -20.38 16.24
#